data_106319085b5abb843ac59efb8d58f4ac
#
_entry.id   106319085b5abb843ac59efb8d58f4ac
#
_cell.length_a   1.000
_cell.length_b   1.000
_cell.length_c   1.000
_cell.angle_alpha   90.00
_cell.angle_beta   90.00
_cell.angle_gamma   90.00
#
_symmetry.space_group_name_H-M   'P 1'
#
loop_
_entity.id
_entity.type
_entity.pdbx_description
1 polymer ?
#
loop_
_entity_poly.entity_id
_entity_poly.type
_entity_poly.pdbx_seq_one_letter_code
_entity_poly.pdbx_strand_id
1 'polypeptide(L)'
;MPIVFITYSLAYLDRANFSFASAAGITEDLGITKGISSLLGALFFLGYFFFQIPGAIYAERRSVRKLIFICLILWGACASLTGVVNNIPALAAIRFILGVVEAAVMPAMLIYISNWFTKSERSRANTFLILGNPVTVLWMSVVSGYLIQSFGWREMF
;
A
#
# COMPACT_ATOMS: atom_id res chain seq x y z
N MET A 1 -16.72 -10.87 2.52
CA MET A 1 -16.40 -9.69 1.67
C MET A 1 -15.93 -8.45 2.46
N PRO A 2 -16.55 -8.00 3.58
CA PRO A 2 -16.11 -6.75 4.23
C PRO A 2 -14.62 -6.72 4.61
N ILE A 3 -14.11 -7.79 5.21
CA ILE A 3 -12.70 -7.88 5.63
C ILE A 3 -11.75 -7.74 4.42
N VAL A 4 -12.04 -8.43 3.31
CA VAL A 4 -11.23 -8.37 2.09
C VAL A 4 -11.23 -6.95 1.51
N PHE A 5 -12.39 -6.31 1.47
CA PHE A 5 -12.54 -4.93 1.03
C PHE A 5 -11.75 -3.95 1.90
N ILE A 6 -11.89 -4.04 3.23
CA ILE A 6 -11.17 -3.18 4.18
C ILE A 6 -9.66 -3.39 4.05
N THR A 7 -9.19 -4.63 4.02
CA THR A 7 -7.75 -4.92 3.89
C THR A 7 -7.18 -4.35 2.59
N TYR A 8 -7.90 -4.49 1.47
CA TYR A 8 -7.46 -3.94 0.19
C TYR A 8 -7.52 -2.40 0.17
N SER A 9 -8.55 -1.82 0.77
CA SER A 9 -8.66 -0.37 0.93
C SER A 9 -7.50 0.20 1.76
N LEU A 10 -7.15 -0.45 2.85
CA LEU A 10 -5.99 -0.08 3.66
C LEU A 10 -4.68 -0.22 2.87
N ALA A 11 -4.52 -1.28 2.05
CA ALA A 11 -3.34 -1.44 1.19
C ALA A 11 -3.19 -0.30 0.16
N TYR A 12 -4.28 0.29 -0.26
CA TYR A 12 -4.25 1.40 -1.21
C TYR A 12 -4.01 2.76 -0.54
N LEU A 13 -4.30 2.85 0.75
CA LEU A 13 -4.19 4.06 1.55
C LEU A 13 -2.76 4.63 1.55
N ASP A 14 -1.74 3.79 1.74
CA ASP A 14 -0.35 4.24 1.78
C ASP A 14 0.12 4.84 0.45
N ARG A 15 -0.30 4.24 -0.68
CA ARG A 15 0.01 4.79 -2.01
C ARG A 15 -0.59 6.17 -2.19
N ALA A 16 -1.84 6.38 -1.75
CA ALA A 16 -2.49 7.67 -1.78
C ALA A 16 -1.80 8.66 -0.86
N ASN A 17 -1.46 8.25 0.37
CA ASN A 17 -0.79 9.09 1.35
C ASN A 17 0.57 9.59 0.86
N PHE A 18 1.38 8.73 0.23
CA PHE A 18 2.66 9.18 -0.32
C PHE A 18 2.50 10.24 -1.42
N SER A 19 1.48 10.07 -2.27
CA SER A 19 1.19 11.05 -3.31
C SER A 19 0.77 12.39 -2.71
N PHE A 20 -0.08 12.38 -1.68
CA PHE A 20 -0.50 13.58 -0.96
C PHE A 20 0.64 14.22 -0.18
N ALA A 21 1.46 13.44 0.53
CA ALA A 21 2.63 13.94 1.24
C ALA A 21 3.68 14.55 0.29
N SER A 22 3.86 13.95 -0.89
CA SER A 22 4.75 14.48 -1.93
C SER A 22 4.29 15.85 -2.45
N ALA A 23 2.98 16.08 -2.50
CA ALA A 23 2.40 17.36 -2.86
C ALA A 23 2.40 18.39 -1.71
N ALA A 24 2.47 17.89 -0.47
CA ALA A 24 2.25 18.69 0.76
C ALA A 24 3.52 19.10 1.50
N GLY A 25 4.71 18.88 0.94
CA GLY A 25 5.95 19.42 1.50
C GLY A 25 7.03 18.42 1.90
N ILE A 26 6.81 17.09 1.77
CA ILE A 26 7.88 16.09 1.99
C ILE A 26 9.09 16.38 1.09
N THR A 27 8.86 16.91 -0.11
CA THR A 27 9.89 17.28 -1.07
C THR A 27 10.73 18.47 -0.61
N GLU A 28 10.09 19.43 0.07
CA GLU A 28 10.77 20.61 0.60
C GLU A 28 11.51 20.29 1.90
N ASP A 29 10.87 19.58 2.82
CA ASP A 29 11.43 19.21 4.12
C ASP A 29 12.70 18.34 4.01
N LEU A 30 12.70 17.38 3.09
CA LEU A 30 13.82 16.45 2.88
C LEU A 30 14.77 16.88 1.74
N GLY A 31 14.54 18.05 1.13
CA GLY A 31 15.33 18.52 -0.01
C GLY A 31 15.25 17.59 -1.23
N ILE A 32 14.10 16.93 -1.42
CA ILE A 32 13.89 15.94 -2.48
C ILE A 32 13.60 16.64 -3.79
N THR A 33 14.44 16.43 -4.79
CA THR A 33 14.16 16.88 -6.16
C THR A 33 13.05 16.04 -6.79
N LYS A 34 12.39 16.56 -7.84
CA LYS A 34 11.38 15.80 -8.62
C LYS A 34 11.92 14.47 -9.13
N GLY A 35 13.22 14.42 -9.52
CA GLY A 35 13.87 13.18 -9.94
C GLY A 35 13.98 12.15 -8.82
N ILE A 36 14.35 12.57 -7.62
CA ILE A 36 14.42 11.69 -6.44
C ILE A 36 13.03 11.19 -6.05
N SER A 37 12.01 12.05 -6.08
CA SER A 37 10.63 11.64 -5.81
C SER A 37 10.15 10.57 -6.80
N SER A 38 10.46 10.73 -8.09
CA SER A 38 10.16 9.72 -9.10
C SER A 38 10.94 8.42 -8.87
N LEU A 39 12.21 8.50 -8.44
CA LEU A 39 13.02 7.33 -8.08
C LEU A 39 12.44 6.57 -6.89
N LEU A 40 11.96 7.26 -5.85
CA LEU A 40 11.30 6.65 -4.69
C LEU A 40 10.04 5.87 -5.11
N GLY A 41 9.25 6.44 -6.02
CA GLY A 41 8.12 5.73 -6.63
C GLY A 41 8.56 4.51 -7.45
N ALA A 42 9.60 4.65 -8.27
CA ALA A 42 10.16 3.55 -9.07
C ALA A 42 10.69 2.41 -8.20
N LEU A 43 11.37 2.70 -7.08
CA LEU A 43 11.86 1.70 -6.14
C LEU A 43 10.74 0.89 -5.49
N PHE A 44 9.63 1.53 -5.15
CA PHE A 44 8.44 0.84 -4.68
C PHE A 44 7.93 -0.16 -5.73
N PHE A 45 7.74 0.29 -6.97
CA PHE A 45 7.26 -0.58 -8.05
C PHE A 45 8.26 -1.67 -8.43
N LEU A 46 9.55 -1.43 -8.29
CA LEU A 46 10.59 -2.44 -8.50
C LEU A 46 10.46 -3.57 -7.47
N GLY A 47 10.35 -3.25 -6.19
CA GLY A 47 10.09 -4.23 -5.14
C GLY A 47 8.79 -5.00 -5.39
N TYR A 48 7.72 -4.28 -5.73
CA TYR A 48 6.42 -4.85 -6.06
C TYR A 48 6.51 -5.84 -7.23
N PHE A 49 7.17 -5.47 -8.33
CA PHE A 49 7.31 -6.29 -9.54
C PHE A 49 8.03 -7.62 -9.26
N PHE A 50 9.18 -7.58 -8.62
CA PHE A 50 9.98 -8.78 -8.40
C PHE A 50 9.35 -9.75 -7.38
N PHE A 51 8.64 -9.24 -6.39
CA PHE A 51 8.10 -10.06 -5.31
C PHE A 51 6.63 -10.47 -5.49
N GLN A 52 5.95 -9.99 -6.52
CA GLN A 52 4.56 -10.36 -6.80
C GLN A 52 4.42 -11.86 -7.11
N ILE A 53 5.31 -12.43 -7.93
CA ILE A 53 5.28 -13.87 -8.29
C ILE A 53 5.64 -14.74 -7.07
N PRO A 54 6.77 -14.52 -6.36
CA PRO A 54 7.06 -15.27 -5.13
C PRO A 54 5.95 -15.18 -4.08
N GLY A 55 5.35 -14.01 -3.91
CA GLY A 55 4.23 -13.78 -3.01
C GLY A 55 2.99 -14.58 -3.39
N ALA A 56 2.65 -14.64 -4.68
CA ALA A 56 1.55 -15.44 -5.20
C ALA A 56 1.77 -16.94 -4.95
N ILE A 57 2.97 -17.46 -5.23
CA ILE A 57 3.33 -18.85 -4.99
C ILE A 57 3.23 -19.20 -3.50
N TYR A 58 3.71 -18.31 -2.63
CA TYR A 58 3.59 -18.51 -1.18
C TYR A 58 2.13 -18.56 -0.72
N ALA A 59 1.30 -17.62 -1.22
CA ALA A 59 -0.13 -17.57 -0.93
C ALA A 59 -0.87 -18.85 -1.33
N GLU A 60 -0.53 -19.41 -2.50
CA GLU A 60 -1.13 -20.65 -3.02
C GLU A 60 -0.71 -21.88 -2.22
N ARG A 61 0.58 -22.00 -1.89
CA ARG A 61 1.16 -23.20 -1.25
C ARG A 61 1.02 -23.25 0.26
N ARG A 62 0.83 -22.10 0.89
CA ARG A 62 0.78 -21.97 2.35
C ARG A 62 -0.57 -21.38 2.79
N SER A 63 -0.58 -20.51 3.76
CA SER A 63 -1.80 -19.90 4.31
C SER A 63 -1.93 -18.45 3.88
N VAL A 64 -2.94 -18.14 3.06
CA VAL A 64 -3.31 -16.77 2.69
C VAL A 64 -3.52 -15.89 3.93
N ARG A 65 -4.19 -16.42 4.97
CA ARG A 65 -4.46 -15.68 6.22
C ARG A 65 -3.17 -15.26 6.92
N LYS A 66 -2.20 -16.20 7.07
CA LYS A 66 -0.92 -15.89 7.71
C LYS A 66 -0.10 -14.88 6.90
N LEU A 67 -0.09 -15.04 5.57
CA LEU A 67 0.59 -14.12 4.68
C LEU A 67 0.05 -12.70 4.82
N ILE A 68 -1.27 -12.52 4.69
CA ILE A 68 -1.92 -11.21 4.82
C ILE A 68 -1.64 -10.59 6.20
N PHE A 69 -1.72 -11.38 7.28
CA PHE A 69 -1.44 -10.90 8.63
C PHE A 69 0.01 -10.37 8.78
N ILE A 70 0.99 -11.12 8.26
CA ILE A 70 2.39 -10.70 8.27
C ILE A 70 2.57 -9.43 7.42
N CYS A 71 2.01 -9.42 6.21
CA CYS A 71 2.07 -8.25 5.33
C CYS A 71 1.47 -7.00 5.99
N LEU A 72 0.34 -7.12 6.67
CA LEU A 72 -0.29 -5.98 7.36
C LEU A 72 0.57 -5.42 8.49
N ILE A 73 1.22 -6.28 9.30
CA ILE A 73 2.13 -5.84 10.38
C ILE A 73 3.35 -5.14 9.79
N LEU A 74 4.02 -5.77 8.82
CA LEU A 74 5.22 -5.21 8.20
C LEU A 74 4.90 -3.91 7.47
N TRP A 75 3.76 -3.84 6.83
CA TRP A 75 3.32 -2.66 6.14
C TRP A 75 3.01 -1.50 7.10
N GLY A 76 2.26 -1.76 8.18
CA GLY A 76 2.02 -0.75 9.22
C GLY A 76 3.33 -0.23 9.83
N ALA A 77 4.31 -1.11 10.08
CA ALA A 77 5.62 -0.71 10.55
C ALA A 77 6.37 0.17 9.52
N CYS A 78 6.36 -0.20 8.24
CA CYS A 78 7.00 0.61 7.18
C CYS A 78 6.31 1.97 7.00
N ALA A 79 4.98 2.02 7.07
CA ALA A 79 4.22 3.27 6.98
C ALA A 79 4.59 4.20 8.15
N SER A 80 4.57 3.71 9.39
CA SER A 80 4.96 4.48 10.58
C SER A 80 6.41 4.97 10.49
N LEU A 81 7.34 4.13 9.99
CA LEU A 81 8.73 4.52 9.77
C LEU A 81 8.86 5.63 8.72
N THR A 82 7.99 5.66 7.72
CA THR A 82 7.98 6.73 6.71
C THR A 82 7.72 8.11 7.33
N GLY A 83 6.86 8.19 8.36
CA GLY A 83 6.58 9.44 9.09
C GLY A 83 7.76 9.95 9.93
N VAL A 84 8.65 9.04 10.39
CA VAL A 84 9.76 9.39 11.28
C VAL A 84 11.09 9.60 10.55
N VAL A 85 11.21 9.12 9.30
CA VAL A 85 12.46 9.19 8.55
C VAL A 85 12.85 10.62 8.16
N ASN A 86 14.16 10.93 8.32
CA ASN A 86 14.73 12.25 8.03
C ASN A 86 15.82 12.22 6.97
N ASN A 87 16.02 11.09 6.29
CA ASN A 87 17.04 10.97 5.25
C ASN A 87 16.53 10.19 4.03
N ILE A 88 17.01 10.58 2.84
CA ILE A 88 16.59 10.01 1.56
C ILE A 88 16.96 8.52 1.42
N PRO A 89 18.17 8.05 1.80
CA PRO A 89 18.50 6.63 1.67
C PRO A 89 17.60 5.71 2.51
N ALA A 90 17.26 6.11 3.74
CA ALA A 90 16.34 5.33 4.57
C ALA A 90 14.92 5.32 3.97
N LEU A 91 14.45 6.47 3.48
CA LEU A 91 13.16 6.55 2.79
C LEU A 91 13.14 5.65 1.54
N ALA A 92 14.22 5.60 0.76
CA ALA A 92 14.35 4.73 -0.40
C ALA A 92 14.28 3.24 -0.01
N ALA A 93 14.99 2.84 1.06
CA ALA A 93 14.93 1.48 1.58
C ALA A 93 13.52 1.11 2.05
N ILE A 94 12.86 1.98 2.81
CA ILE A 94 11.48 1.78 3.27
C ILE A 94 10.53 1.62 2.08
N ARG A 95 10.64 2.45 1.04
CA ARG A 95 9.83 2.37 -0.17
C ARG A 95 10.00 1.04 -0.91
N PHE A 96 11.24 0.57 -1.04
CA PHE A 96 11.51 -0.73 -1.66
C PHE A 96 10.90 -1.88 -0.84
N ILE A 97 11.14 -1.91 0.48
CA ILE A 97 10.61 -2.93 1.39
C ILE A 97 9.07 -2.91 1.37
N LEU A 98 8.47 -1.74 1.38
CA LEU A 98 7.02 -1.57 1.30
C LEU A 98 6.47 -2.18 0.01
N GLY A 99 7.12 -1.94 -1.14
CA GLY A 99 6.77 -2.57 -2.42
C GLY A 99 6.82 -4.10 -2.35
N VAL A 100 7.86 -4.66 -1.72
CA VAL A 100 8.01 -6.10 -1.51
C VAL A 100 6.86 -6.68 -0.66
N VAL A 101 6.56 -6.03 0.46
CA VAL A 101 5.51 -6.47 1.39
C VAL A 101 4.14 -6.41 0.75
N GLU A 102 3.85 -5.34 0.01
CA GLU A 102 2.56 -5.13 -0.63
C GLU A 102 2.33 -6.00 -1.86
N ALA A 103 3.41 -6.45 -2.52
CA ALA A 103 3.35 -7.26 -3.73
C ALA A 103 2.51 -8.54 -3.59
N ALA A 104 2.53 -9.16 -2.41
CA ALA A 104 1.81 -10.40 -2.13
C ALA A 104 0.31 -10.20 -1.83
N VAL A 105 -0.13 -8.98 -1.50
CA VAL A 105 -1.49 -8.71 -1.00
C VAL A 105 -2.53 -8.97 -2.08
N MET A 106 -2.39 -8.38 -3.26
CA MET A 106 -3.36 -8.54 -4.35
C MET A 106 -3.52 -10.00 -4.81
N PRO A 107 -2.44 -10.73 -5.13
CA PRO A 107 -2.54 -12.16 -5.45
C PRO A 107 -3.19 -12.97 -4.32
N ALA A 108 -2.83 -12.72 -3.06
CA ALA A 108 -3.41 -13.39 -1.91
C ALA A 108 -4.92 -13.17 -1.81
N MET A 109 -5.40 -11.95 -2.07
CA MET A 109 -6.83 -11.63 -2.07
C MET A 109 -7.57 -12.36 -3.20
N LEU A 110 -6.99 -12.43 -4.40
CA LEU A 110 -7.59 -13.15 -5.52
C LEU A 110 -7.67 -14.66 -5.24
N ILE A 111 -6.62 -15.26 -4.66
CA ILE A 111 -6.62 -16.66 -4.22
C ILE A 111 -7.68 -16.88 -3.13
N TYR A 112 -7.78 -15.97 -2.16
CA TYR A 112 -8.81 -16.04 -1.13
C TYR A 112 -10.23 -16.04 -1.74
N ILE A 113 -10.50 -15.11 -2.66
CA ILE A 113 -11.80 -15.03 -3.36
C ILE A 113 -12.05 -16.32 -4.14
N SER A 114 -11.04 -16.87 -4.83
CA SER A 114 -11.18 -18.09 -5.60
C SER A 114 -11.52 -19.33 -4.75
N ASN A 115 -11.08 -19.34 -3.50
CA ASN A 115 -11.32 -20.46 -2.57
C ASN A 115 -12.69 -20.38 -1.86
N TRP A 116 -13.26 -19.18 -1.72
CA TRP A 116 -14.47 -18.98 -0.93
C TRP A 116 -15.72 -18.67 -1.76
N PHE A 117 -15.55 -18.30 -3.04
CA PHE A 117 -16.66 -17.91 -3.90
C PHE A 117 -16.79 -18.84 -5.10
N THR A 118 -18.03 -19.12 -5.50
CA THR A 118 -18.36 -19.89 -6.71
C THR A 118 -17.93 -19.12 -7.96
N LYS A 119 -17.75 -19.84 -9.09
CA LYS A 119 -17.32 -19.20 -10.35
C LYS A 119 -18.24 -18.04 -10.79
N SER A 120 -19.54 -18.16 -10.55
CA SER A 120 -20.52 -17.12 -10.87
C SER A 120 -20.42 -15.88 -9.96
N GLU A 121 -19.96 -16.03 -8.72
CA GLU A 121 -19.86 -14.96 -7.74
C GLU A 121 -18.50 -14.26 -7.77
N ARG A 122 -17.45 -14.91 -8.29
CA ARG A 122 -16.08 -14.37 -8.32
C ARG A 122 -16.00 -13.04 -9.06
N SER A 123 -16.74 -12.88 -10.15
CA SER A 123 -16.76 -11.63 -10.91
C SER A 123 -17.25 -10.47 -10.04
N ARG A 124 -18.36 -10.66 -9.33
CA ARG A 124 -18.90 -9.65 -8.42
C ARG A 124 -17.96 -9.38 -7.24
N ALA A 125 -17.36 -10.43 -6.68
CA ALA A 125 -16.41 -10.33 -5.59
C ALA A 125 -15.15 -9.54 -6.01
N ASN A 126 -14.62 -9.79 -7.19
CA ASN A 126 -13.47 -9.06 -7.73
C ASN A 126 -13.82 -7.59 -8.03
N THR A 127 -14.99 -7.33 -8.61
CA THR A 127 -15.45 -5.94 -8.83
C THR A 127 -15.55 -5.19 -7.49
N PHE A 128 -16.13 -5.83 -6.47
CA PHE A 128 -16.24 -5.23 -5.14
C PHE A 128 -14.85 -4.99 -4.51
N LEU A 129 -13.90 -5.90 -4.69
CA LEU A 129 -12.52 -5.72 -4.25
C LEU A 129 -11.89 -4.48 -4.91
N ILE A 130 -11.98 -4.38 -6.23
CA ILE A 130 -11.36 -3.28 -7.01
C ILE A 130 -12.00 -1.93 -6.67
N LEU A 131 -13.29 -1.88 -6.35
CA LEU A 131 -13.97 -0.66 -5.89
C LEU A 131 -13.39 -0.09 -4.60
N GLY A 132 -12.69 -0.89 -3.80
CA GLY A 132 -11.96 -0.42 -2.62
C GLY A 132 -10.94 0.68 -2.95
N ASN A 133 -10.34 0.64 -4.13
CA ASN A 133 -9.35 1.61 -4.58
C ASN A 133 -9.94 3.04 -4.74
N PRO A 134 -10.87 3.31 -5.66
CA PRO A 134 -11.42 4.67 -5.82
C PRO A 134 -12.15 5.17 -4.57
N VAL A 135 -12.80 4.28 -3.82
CA VAL A 135 -13.45 4.64 -2.56
C VAL A 135 -12.42 5.12 -1.54
N THR A 136 -11.27 4.41 -1.41
CA THR A 136 -10.20 4.82 -0.51
C THR A 136 -9.62 6.18 -0.89
N VAL A 137 -9.31 6.39 -2.16
CA VAL A 137 -8.78 7.68 -2.64
C VAL A 137 -9.76 8.82 -2.35
N LEU A 138 -11.06 8.59 -2.53
CA LEU A 138 -12.09 9.61 -2.34
C LEU A 138 -12.16 10.08 -0.89
N TRP A 139 -12.31 9.19 0.09
CA TRP A 139 -12.42 9.61 1.49
C TRP A 139 -11.07 10.03 2.08
N MET A 140 -9.96 9.38 1.65
CA MET A 140 -8.62 9.75 2.09
C MET A 140 -8.18 11.13 1.60
N SER A 141 -8.62 11.58 0.41
CA SER A 141 -8.30 12.93 -0.04
C SER A 141 -8.82 14.00 0.93
N VAL A 142 -9.98 13.76 1.52
CA VAL A 142 -10.56 14.67 2.53
C VAL A 142 -9.80 14.58 3.85
N VAL A 143 -9.58 13.37 4.35
CA VAL A 143 -8.89 13.14 5.64
C VAL A 143 -7.43 13.62 5.57
N SER A 144 -6.70 13.25 4.52
CA SER A 144 -5.31 13.67 4.33
C SER A 144 -5.20 15.17 4.15
N GLY A 145 -6.12 15.80 3.41
CA GLY A 145 -6.16 17.26 3.27
C GLY A 145 -6.31 17.97 4.62
N TYR A 146 -7.20 17.46 5.48
CA TYR A 146 -7.39 18.00 6.83
C TYR A 146 -6.16 17.80 7.71
N LEU A 147 -5.59 16.59 7.73
CA LEU A 147 -4.40 16.27 8.53
C LEU A 147 -3.18 17.10 8.11
N ILE A 148 -2.94 17.26 6.80
CA ILE A 148 -1.86 18.07 6.28
C ILE A 148 -1.99 19.54 6.73
N GLN A 149 -3.19 20.11 6.65
CA GLN A 149 -3.43 21.49 7.04
C GLN A 149 -3.29 21.72 8.54
N SER A 150 -3.65 20.74 9.36
CA SER A 150 -3.69 20.88 10.82
C SER A 150 -2.38 20.46 11.49
N PHE A 151 -1.71 19.42 11.01
CA PHE A 151 -0.58 18.78 11.71
C PHE A 151 0.65 18.55 10.81
N GLY A 152 0.52 18.74 9.50
CA GLY A 152 1.59 18.49 8.54
C GLY A 152 1.56 17.06 7.96
N TRP A 153 2.47 16.78 7.02
CA TRP A 153 2.48 15.53 6.25
C TRP A 153 2.94 14.29 7.06
N ARG A 154 3.73 14.49 8.13
CA ARG A 154 4.26 13.38 8.95
C ARG A 154 3.17 12.63 9.70
N GLU A 155 2.15 13.33 10.15
CA GLU A 155 1.03 12.76 10.91
C GLU A 155 0.04 11.94 10.05
N MET A 156 0.30 11.86 8.73
CA MET A 156 -0.47 11.01 7.82
C MET A 156 -0.02 9.54 7.82
N PHE A 157 1.16 9.25 8.33
CA PHE A 157 1.77 7.93 8.33
C PHE A 157 1.79 7.33 9.73
#